data_586814c2f6cd3c070229c375c2448f50
#
_entry.id   586814c2f6cd3c070229c375c2448f50
#
_cell.length_a   1.000
_cell.length_b   1.000
_cell.length_c   1.000
_cell.angle_alpha   90.00
_cell.angle_beta   90.00
_cell.angle_gamma   90.00
#
_symmetry.space_group_name_H-M   'P 1'
#
loop_
_entity.id
_entity.type
_entity.pdbx_description
1 polymer ?
#
loop_
_entity_poly.entity_id
_entity_poly.type
_entity_poly.pdbx_seq_one_letter_code
_entity_poly.pdbx_strand_id
1 'polypeptide(L)'
;MSSVQTIEVHTAPAYEVTIGAGLLRDCGARLKAVLGGCRIAVAVDSNVAPLYLETVCASLRDAGFAVCSYVFPAGEAHKNFTTLSAILEFLAESQLTRTDCVAALGGGVTGDMAGFAAASYLRGIRYVQLPTTLLSAVDSSVGGKTAIDLAAGKNLAGAFLQPAAVLCDTDCLRSLPAAVFADGAAEAIKTGVLSGETLFSLFEDGTLTDAPAEVIARCIRYKAGVVERDEKEQGERRKLNLGHTVGHAIEKCSGYAIPHGHAVAAGLAVMARASERLGWAEPGVSARIAACLEKNGLPTGTDYPAEALAKAALADKKRSGDSITIVVPKAIGDCELKRIPVTELLPIIAAGRGE
;
A
#
# COMPACT_ATOMS: atom_id res chain seq x y z
N MET A 1 27.34 -6.70 0.67
CA MET A 1 26.41 -5.94 -0.18
C MET A 1 25.21 -6.84 -0.42
N SER A 2 24.01 -6.50 0.03
CA SER A 2 22.81 -7.27 -0.31
C SER A 2 22.61 -7.21 -1.83
N SER A 3 22.40 -8.37 -2.44
CA SER A 3 22.15 -8.47 -3.89
C SER A 3 20.88 -7.72 -4.25
N VAL A 4 20.93 -6.89 -5.29
CA VAL A 4 19.72 -6.28 -5.88
C VAL A 4 18.86 -7.40 -6.45
N GLN A 5 17.57 -7.39 -6.10
CA GLN A 5 16.57 -8.33 -6.61
C GLN A 5 15.65 -7.60 -7.60
N THR A 6 15.26 -8.27 -8.67
CA THR A 6 14.28 -7.77 -9.64
C THR A 6 13.12 -8.76 -9.75
N ILE A 7 11.90 -8.24 -9.75
CA ILE A 7 10.67 -9.00 -9.89
C ILE A 7 9.89 -8.38 -11.05
N GLU A 8 9.59 -9.18 -12.05
CA GLU A 8 8.72 -8.78 -13.15
C GLU A 8 7.26 -8.94 -12.75
N VAL A 9 6.42 -7.96 -13.08
CA VAL A 9 4.97 -7.96 -12.87
C VAL A 9 4.30 -7.99 -14.23
N HIS A 10 3.64 -9.11 -14.55
CA HIS A 10 3.06 -9.39 -15.86
C HIS A 10 1.66 -8.80 -16.00
N THR A 11 1.58 -7.48 -16.07
CA THR A 11 0.37 -6.72 -16.40
C THR A 11 0.44 -6.18 -17.83
N ALA A 12 -0.51 -5.41 -18.25
CA ALA A 12 -0.51 -4.76 -19.57
C ALA A 12 -0.45 -3.22 -19.41
N PRO A 13 0.76 -2.59 -19.53
CA PRO A 13 2.08 -3.17 -19.81
C PRO A 13 2.70 -3.88 -18.60
N ALA A 14 3.65 -4.81 -18.85
CA ALA A 14 4.49 -5.40 -17.83
C ALA A 14 5.56 -4.40 -17.35
N TYR A 15 6.02 -4.56 -16.09
CA TYR A 15 7.04 -3.70 -15.51
C TYR A 15 7.87 -4.44 -14.47
N GLU A 16 9.02 -3.86 -14.11
CA GLU A 16 9.91 -4.43 -13.11
C GLU A 16 9.84 -3.68 -11.78
N VAL A 17 9.92 -4.45 -10.68
CA VAL A 17 10.17 -3.96 -9.33
C VAL A 17 11.59 -4.34 -8.92
N THR A 18 12.45 -3.36 -8.78
CA THR A 18 13.84 -3.54 -8.32
C THR A 18 13.94 -3.22 -6.84
N ILE A 19 14.56 -4.10 -6.06
CA ILE A 19 14.66 -4.00 -4.59
C ILE A 19 16.12 -4.12 -4.19
N GLY A 20 16.62 -3.18 -3.41
CA GLY A 20 18.00 -3.21 -2.91
C GLY A 20 18.40 -1.93 -2.19
N ALA A 21 19.61 -1.87 -1.67
CA ALA A 21 20.16 -0.69 -1.02
C ALA A 21 20.78 0.27 -2.02
N GLY A 22 20.63 1.58 -1.80
CA GLY A 22 21.28 2.64 -2.58
C GLY A 22 20.67 2.90 -3.96
N LEU A 23 19.48 2.36 -4.26
CA LEU A 23 18.86 2.47 -5.59
C LEU A 23 18.49 3.91 -5.97
N LEU A 24 18.19 4.78 -5.01
CA LEU A 24 17.91 6.18 -5.31
C LEU A 24 19.13 6.95 -5.82
N ARG A 25 20.35 6.51 -5.49
CA ARG A 25 21.60 7.14 -5.94
C ARG A 25 21.91 6.86 -7.41
N ASP A 26 21.47 5.72 -7.93
CA ASP A 26 21.67 5.31 -9.33
C ASP A 26 20.34 5.18 -10.10
N CYS A 27 19.25 5.73 -9.56
CA CYS A 27 17.91 5.64 -10.16
C CYS A 27 17.88 6.19 -11.59
N GLY A 28 18.66 7.23 -11.88
CA GLY A 28 18.75 7.82 -13.21
C GLY A 28 19.19 6.81 -14.27
N ALA A 29 20.29 6.08 -14.04
CA ALA A 29 20.79 5.08 -14.97
C ALA A 29 19.78 3.94 -15.20
N ARG A 30 19.13 3.46 -14.12
CA ARG A 30 18.10 2.41 -14.20
C ARG A 30 16.87 2.88 -14.97
N LEU A 31 16.37 4.06 -14.67
CA LEU A 31 15.20 4.62 -15.36
C LEU A 31 15.51 4.97 -16.82
N LYS A 32 16.77 5.31 -17.16
CA LYS A 32 17.20 5.56 -18.54
C LYS A 32 17.03 4.33 -19.42
N ALA A 33 17.31 3.16 -18.88
CA ALA A 33 17.14 1.89 -19.60
C ALA A 33 15.65 1.61 -19.93
N VAL A 34 14.72 2.03 -19.04
CA VAL A 34 13.27 1.80 -19.21
C VAL A 34 12.59 2.91 -20.01
N LEU A 35 12.93 4.16 -19.73
CA LEU A 35 12.19 5.33 -20.25
C LEU A 35 12.81 5.92 -21.52
N GLY A 36 14.10 5.65 -21.78
CA GLY A 36 14.85 6.37 -22.81
C GLY A 36 15.11 7.83 -22.43
N GLY A 37 15.13 8.72 -23.40
CA GLY A 37 15.27 10.16 -23.17
C GLY A 37 13.91 10.83 -23.05
N CYS A 38 13.65 11.49 -21.91
CA CYS A 38 12.42 12.24 -21.69
C CYS A 38 12.63 13.31 -20.60
N ARG A 39 11.62 14.14 -20.38
CA ARG A 39 11.53 14.97 -19.17
C ARG A 39 10.92 14.16 -18.04
N ILE A 40 11.40 14.36 -16.80
CA ILE A 40 10.84 13.74 -15.60
C ILE A 40 10.43 14.83 -14.61
N ALA A 41 9.14 14.80 -14.21
CA ALA A 41 8.63 15.58 -13.10
C ALA A 41 8.63 14.74 -11.83
N VAL A 42 9.41 15.11 -10.83
CA VAL A 42 9.45 14.44 -9.52
C VAL A 42 8.39 15.06 -8.61
N ALA A 43 7.33 14.30 -8.30
CA ALA A 43 6.35 14.66 -7.30
C ALA A 43 6.77 14.05 -5.95
N VAL A 44 6.84 14.87 -4.91
CA VAL A 44 7.36 14.49 -3.60
C VAL A 44 6.64 15.26 -2.49
N ASP A 45 6.43 14.66 -1.34
CA ASP A 45 5.88 15.35 -0.18
C ASP A 45 6.95 16.10 0.65
N SER A 46 6.50 17.03 1.49
CA SER A 46 7.37 17.92 2.28
C SER A 46 8.22 17.20 3.34
N ASN A 47 7.88 15.96 3.76
CA ASN A 47 8.69 15.17 4.69
C ASN A 47 9.82 14.44 3.97
N VAL A 48 9.56 13.97 2.75
CA VAL A 48 10.50 13.17 1.95
C VAL A 48 11.48 14.06 1.18
N ALA A 49 11.04 15.25 0.72
CA ALA A 49 11.84 16.16 -0.08
C ALA A 49 13.22 16.48 0.53
N PRO A 50 13.33 16.91 1.80
CA PRO A 50 14.63 17.25 2.40
C PRO A 50 15.57 16.04 2.52
N LEU A 51 15.07 14.82 2.48
CA LEU A 51 15.85 13.60 2.66
C LEU A 51 16.42 13.07 1.33
N TYR A 52 15.62 13.11 0.25
CA TYR A 52 15.92 12.32 -0.95
C TYR A 52 15.81 13.08 -2.27
N LEU A 53 15.10 14.24 -2.32
CA LEU A 53 14.80 14.92 -3.58
C LEU A 53 16.06 15.27 -4.37
N GLU A 54 17.06 15.89 -3.73
CA GLU A 54 18.28 16.30 -4.44
C GLU A 54 19.08 15.11 -4.93
N THR A 55 19.19 14.03 -4.14
CA THR A 55 19.85 12.79 -4.56
C THR A 55 19.21 12.21 -5.83
N VAL A 56 17.88 12.14 -5.86
CA VAL A 56 17.12 11.62 -7.01
C VAL A 56 17.27 12.56 -8.21
N CYS A 57 17.10 13.86 -8.02
CA CYS A 57 17.23 14.83 -9.10
C CYS A 57 18.65 14.88 -9.71
N ALA A 58 19.69 14.78 -8.87
CA ALA A 58 21.07 14.70 -9.36
C ALA A 58 21.28 13.44 -10.19
N SER A 59 20.90 12.26 -9.68
CA SER A 59 21.01 10.99 -10.42
C SER A 59 20.28 11.01 -11.77
N LEU A 60 19.08 11.61 -11.81
CA LEU A 60 18.32 11.75 -13.05
C LEU A 60 19.00 12.69 -14.06
N ARG A 61 19.53 13.85 -13.58
CA ARG A 61 20.26 14.81 -14.44
C ARG A 61 21.54 14.20 -15.00
N ASP A 62 22.29 13.47 -14.15
CA ASP A 62 23.52 12.78 -14.55
C ASP A 62 23.26 11.73 -15.63
N ALA A 63 22.09 11.10 -15.63
CA ALA A 63 21.64 10.19 -16.69
C ALA A 63 21.08 10.91 -17.93
N GLY A 64 21.10 12.24 -17.96
CA GLY A 64 20.68 13.07 -19.10
C GLY A 64 19.17 13.24 -19.24
N PHE A 65 18.41 13.20 -18.14
CA PHE A 65 17.01 13.61 -18.12
C PHE A 65 16.89 15.13 -17.91
N ALA A 66 15.89 15.75 -18.51
CA ALA A 66 15.43 17.09 -18.11
C ALA A 66 14.52 16.91 -16.88
N VAL A 67 14.92 17.51 -15.74
CA VAL A 67 14.26 17.26 -14.44
C VAL A 67 13.61 18.53 -13.90
N CYS A 68 12.34 18.45 -13.52
CA CYS A 68 11.65 19.41 -12.67
C CYS A 68 11.05 18.68 -11.45
N SER A 69 10.71 19.43 -10.40
CA SER A 69 10.16 18.82 -9.17
C SER A 69 9.08 19.69 -8.54
N TYR A 70 8.10 19.02 -7.94
CA TYR A 70 7.01 19.64 -7.20
C TYR A 70 6.93 19.07 -5.79
N VAL A 71 7.00 19.93 -4.78
CA VAL A 71 6.87 19.54 -3.38
C VAL A 71 5.49 19.95 -2.89
N PHE A 72 4.72 18.99 -2.40
CA PHE A 72 3.40 19.25 -1.80
C PHE A 72 3.39 18.91 -0.30
N PRO A 73 2.43 19.42 0.48
CA PRO A 73 2.35 19.14 1.91
C PRO A 73 2.15 17.66 2.21
N ALA A 74 2.91 17.11 3.16
CA ALA A 74 2.81 15.71 3.56
C ALA A 74 1.51 15.39 4.31
N GLY A 75 1.09 14.12 4.24
CA GLY A 75 -0.01 13.55 5.02
C GLY A 75 -1.29 13.33 4.23
N GLU A 76 -2.13 12.41 4.75
CA GLU A 76 -3.38 11.98 4.12
C GLU A 76 -4.36 13.13 3.88
N ALA A 77 -4.39 14.14 4.77
CA ALA A 77 -5.25 15.31 4.61
C ALA A 77 -5.02 16.08 3.28
N HIS A 78 -3.85 15.90 2.69
CA HIS A 78 -3.48 16.52 1.42
C HIS A 78 -3.70 15.60 0.20
N LYS A 79 -4.19 14.38 0.40
CA LYS A 79 -4.55 13.44 -0.67
C LYS A 79 -5.90 13.78 -1.27
N ASN A 80 -6.03 14.94 -1.91
CA ASN A 80 -7.29 15.53 -2.34
C ASN A 80 -7.20 16.24 -3.70
N PHE A 81 -8.33 16.72 -4.21
CA PHE A 81 -8.41 17.44 -5.48
C PHE A 81 -7.57 18.71 -5.54
N THR A 82 -7.44 19.43 -4.43
CA THR A 82 -6.66 20.68 -4.42
C THR A 82 -5.20 20.40 -4.74
N THR A 83 -4.61 19.42 -4.08
CA THR A 83 -3.21 19.03 -4.34
C THR A 83 -3.07 18.39 -5.71
N LEU A 84 -4.03 17.54 -6.12
CA LEU A 84 -4.01 16.94 -7.47
C LEU A 84 -4.05 18.01 -8.56
N SER A 85 -4.93 19.02 -8.43
CA SER A 85 -4.99 20.14 -9.37
C SER A 85 -3.67 20.90 -9.46
N ALA A 86 -3.04 21.17 -8.31
CA ALA A 86 -1.74 21.86 -8.28
C ALA A 86 -0.62 21.02 -8.94
N ILE A 87 -0.62 19.72 -8.78
CA ILE A 87 0.31 18.83 -9.50
C ILE A 87 0.05 18.92 -11.01
N LEU A 88 -1.22 18.84 -11.46
CA LEU A 88 -1.57 18.89 -12.89
C LEU A 88 -1.16 20.22 -13.54
N GLU A 89 -1.40 21.34 -12.86
CA GLU A 89 -0.96 22.68 -13.33
C GLU A 89 0.56 22.75 -13.42
N PHE A 90 1.28 22.25 -12.42
CA PHE A 90 2.74 22.17 -12.45
C PHE A 90 3.26 21.34 -13.64
N LEU A 91 2.63 20.20 -13.96
CA LEU A 91 3.01 19.39 -15.13
C LEU A 91 2.82 20.16 -16.44
N ALA A 92 1.73 20.94 -16.54
CA ALA A 92 1.43 21.76 -17.71
C ALA A 92 2.41 22.95 -17.85
N GLU A 93 2.67 23.70 -16.79
CA GLU A 93 3.63 24.79 -16.73
C GLU A 93 5.04 24.31 -17.04
N SER A 94 5.41 23.11 -16.58
CA SER A 94 6.66 22.43 -16.89
C SER A 94 6.70 21.86 -18.31
N GLN A 95 5.64 22.05 -19.11
CA GLN A 95 5.55 21.63 -20.51
C GLN A 95 5.83 20.13 -20.73
N LEU A 96 5.33 19.25 -19.84
CA LEU A 96 5.41 17.82 -20.05
C LEU A 96 4.55 17.40 -21.25
N THR A 97 5.04 16.44 -22.00
CA THR A 97 4.38 15.85 -23.17
C THR A 97 3.97 14.40 -22.90
N ARG A 98 3.29 13.77 -23.84
CA ARG A 98 2.87 12.35 -23.71
C ARG A 98 4.03 11.35 -23.63
N THR A 99 5.22 11.74 -24.01
CA THR A 99 6.42 10.89 -23.95
C THR A 99 7.24 11.07 -22.67
N ASP A 100 6.86 12.04 -21.84
CA ASP A 100 7.51 12.34 -20.57
C ASP A 100 6.98 11.45 -19.42
N CYS A 101 7.50 11.66 -18.22
CA CYS A 101 7.25 10.78 -17.09
C CYS A 101 7.05 11.56 -15.78
N VAL A 102 6.18 11.07 -14.90
CA VAL A 102 6.09 11.50 -13.51
C VAL A 102 6.83 10.48 -12.64
N ALA A 103 7.71 10.94 -11.75
CA ALA A 103 8.32 10.11 -10.72
C ALA A 103 7.67 10.40 -9.36
N ALA A 104 7.06 9.40 -8.75
CA ALA A 104 6.46 9.47 -7.42
C ALA A 104 7.55 9.11 -6.38
N LEU A 105 8.12 10.10 -5.71
CA LEU A 105 9.13 9.91 -4.67
C LEU A 105 8.48 10.04 -3.30
N GLY A 106 8.14 8.93 -2.63
CA GLY A 106 7.46 9.01 -1.33
C GLY A 106 6.77 7.75 -0.86
N GLY A 107 5.88 7.92 0.11
CA GLY A 107 5.00 6.88 0.62
C GLY A 107 3.77 6.63 -0.27
N GLY A 108 2.80 5.88 0.25
CA GLY A 108 1.57 5.52 -0.48
C GLY A 108 0.76 6.74 -0.95
N VAL A 109 0.66 7.80 -0.13
CA VAL A 109 -0.03 9.05 -0.51
C VAL A 109 0.60 9.65 -1.77
N THR A 110 1.93 9.75 -1.79
CA THR A 110 2.66 10.31 -2.94
C THR A 110 2.50 9.42 -4.18
N GLY A 111 2.61 8.09 -4.02
CA GLY A 111 2.43 7.14 -5.10
C GLY A 111 1.05 7.23 -5.75
N ASP A 112 0.00 7.28 -4.92
CA ASP A 112 -1.38 7.38 -5.38
C ASP A 112 -1.66 8.71 -6.10
N MET A 113 -1.25 9.83 -5.52
CA MET A 113 -1.48 11.15 -6.10
C MET A 113 -0.72 11.38 -7.38
N ALA A 114 0.59 11.07 -7.40
CA ALA A 114 1.42 11.22 -8.58
C ALA A 114 0.98 10.28 -9.71
N GLY A 115 0.59 9.05 -9.36
CA GLY A 115 0.04 8.08 -10.31
C GLY A 115 -1.31 8.53 -10.87
N PHE A 116 -2.21 9.09 -10.05
CA PHE A 116 -3.49 9.62 -10.55
C PHE A 116 -3.31 10.91 -11.37
N ALA A 117 -2.35 11.76 -11.00
CA ALA A 117 -1.97 12.89 -11.84
C ALA A 117 -1.46 12.43 -13.20
N ALA A 118 -0.56 11.43 -13.23
CA ALA A 118 -0.06 10.86 -14.47
C ALA A 118 -1.17 10.21 -15.32
N ALA A 119 -2.12 9.51 -14.68
CA ALA A 119 -3.27 8.90 -15.36
C ALA A 119 -4.21 9.94 -15.98
N SER A 120 -4.31 11.12 -15.37
CA SER A 120 -5.23 12.18 -15.79
C SER A 120 -4.60 13.16 -16.78
N TYR A 121 -3.31 13.47 -16.61
CA TYR A 121 -2.59 14.43 -17.45
C TYR A 121 -2.47 13.93 -18.89
N LEU A 122 -2.89 14.74 -19.86
CA LEU A 122 -2.92 14.42 -21.30
C LEU A 122 -3.64 13.09 -21.63
N ARG A 123 -4.53 12.63 -20.78
CA ARG A 123 -5.26 11.33 -20.81
C ARG A 123 -4.36 10.12 -20.56
N GLY A 124 -3.27 10.30 -19.85
CA GLY A 124 -2.32 9.29 -19.42
C GLY A 124 -0.93 9.53 -19.97
N ILE A 125 0.04 9.65 -19.05
CA ILE A 125 1.48 9.63 -19.33
C ILE A 125 2.14 8.57 -18.45
N ARG A 126 3.38 8.22 -18.76
CA ARG A 126 4.14 7.25 -17.95
C ARG A 126 4.39 7.79 -16.53
N TYR A 127 4.45 6.88 -15.58
CA TYR A 127 4.97 7.21 -14.26
C TYR A 127 5.84 6.08 -13.70
N VAL A 128 6.68 6.40 -12.74
CA VAL A 128 7.52 5.47 -12.00
C VAL A 128 7.35 5.69 -10.52
N GLN A 129 7.55 4.65 -9.72
CA GLN A 129 7.47 4.72 -8.26
C GLN A 129 8.84 4.57 -7.61
N LEU A 130 9.15 5.48 -6.70
CA LEU A 130 10.33 5.49 -5.84
C LEU A 130 9.85 5.46 -4.39
N PRO A 131 9.36 4.29 -3.90
CA PRO A 131 8.78 4.17 -2.57
C PRO A 131 9.82 4.42 -1.48
N THR A 132 9.45 5.23 -0.48
CA THR A 132 10.30 5.58 0.66
C THR A 132 9.78 5.10 1.99
N THR A 133 8.57 4.51 2.05
CA THR A 133 8.01 3.88 3.25
C THR A 133 7.92 2.37 3.06
N LEU A 134 7.94 1.62 4.18
CA LEU A 134 7.77 0.16 4.13
C LEU A 134 6.41 -0.21 3.51
N LEU A 135 5.32 0.50 3.89
CA LEU A 135 3.99 0.27 3.32
C LEU A 135 3.99 0.40 1.79
N SER A 136 4.62 1.45 1.26
CA SER A 136 4.69 1.61 -0.19
C SER A 136 5.59 0.57 -0.85
N ALA A 137 6.68 0.15 -0.19
CA ALA A 137 7.60 -0.85 -0.72
C ALA A 137 6.97 -2.25 -0.77
N VAL A 138 6.15 -2.64 0.23
CA VAL A 138 5.56 -4.00 0.30
C VAL A 138 4.20 -4.11 -0.38
N ASP A 139 3.48 -2.99 -0.58
CA ASP A 139 2.10 -3.01 -1.01
C ASP A 139 1.75 -1.92 -2.04
N SER A 140 1.61 -0.65 -1.67
CA SER A 140 0.91 0.33 -2.50
C SER A 140 1.58 0.65 -3.84
N SER A 141 2.90 0.45 -3.99
CA SER A 141 3.61 0.69 -5.26
C SER A 141 3.32 -0.33 -6.36
N VAL A 142 2.64 -1.44 -6.06
CA VAL A 142 2.36 -2.53 -7.01
C VAL A 142 0.88 -2.69 -7.26
N GLY A 143 0.51 -2.88 -8.54
CA GLY A 143 -0.86 -3.21 -8.94
C GLY A 143 -1.69 -2.04 -9.45
N GLY A 144 -1.06 -0.88 -9.67
CA GLY A 144 -1.61 0.22 -10.47
C GLY A 144 -2.80 0.97 -9.89
N LYS A 145 -3.20 0.72 -8.64
CA LYS A 145 -4.23 1.55 -7.99
C LYS A 145 -3.66 2.93 -7.69
N THR A 146 -4.31 3.97 -8.18
CA THR A 146 -3.97 5.37 -7.92
C THR A 146 -5.23 6.13 -7.58
N ALA A 147 -5.21 6.96 -6.55
CA ALA A 147 -6.43 7.61 -6.07
C ALA A 147 -6.17 8.86 -5.24
N ILE A 148 -7.25 9.60 -5.03
CA ILE A 148 -7.38 10.66 -4.04
C ILE A 148 -8.61 10.43 -3.17
N ASP A 149 -8.63 11.09 -2.03
CA ASP A 149 -9.73 11.07 -1.09
C ASP A 149 -10.77 12.13 -1.46
N LEU A 150 -12.03 11.83 -1.14
CA LEU A 150 -13.15 12.76 -1.19
C LEU A 150 -13.71 12.99 0.20
N ALA A 151 -14.53 14.03 0.38
CA ALA A 151 -15.23 14.25 1.64
C ALA A 151 -16.08 13.03 2.08
N ALA A 152 -16.53 12.22 1.13
CA ALA A 152 -17.32 11.02 1.39
C ALA A 152 -16.48 9.80 1.86
N GLY A 153 -15.15 9.81 1.66
CA GLY A 153 -14.27 8.71 2.08
C GLY A 153 -12.97 8.63 1.29
N LYS A 154 -12.09 7.73 1.75
CA LYS A 154 -10.77 7.49 1.15
C LYS A 154 -10.84 6.79 -0.21
N ASN A 155 -9.88 7.12 -1.08
CA ASN A 155 -9.63 6.43 -2.36
C ASN A 155 -10.86 6.31 -3.28
N LEU A 156 -11.75 7.32 -3.27
CA LEU A 156 -13.00 7.30 -4.01
C LEU A 156 -12.91 7.81 -5.45
N ALA A 157 -11.88 8.56 -5.79
CA ALA A 157 -11.61 9.04 -7.13
C ALA A 157 -10.20 8.62 -7.54
N GLY A 158 -10.08 7.91 -8.67
CA GLY A 158 -8.79 7.38 -9.08
C GLY A 158 -8.85 6.64 -10.41
N ALA A 159 -7.72 6.05 -10.77
CA ALA A 159 -7.56 5.26 -11.98
C ALA A 159 -6.68 4.04 -11.72
N PHE A 160 -6.78 3.04 -12.59
CA PHE A 160 -5.78 1.99 -12.69
C PHE A 160 -4.74 2.42 -13.73
N LEU A 161 -3.51 2.69 -13.28
CA LEU A 161 -2.35 2.96 -14.14
C LEU A 161 -1.16 2.18 -13.60
N GLN A 162 -0.62 1.25 -14.37
CA GLN A 162 0.57 0.50 -13.99
C GLN A 162 1.81 1.41 -14.11
N PRO A 163 2.76 1.37 -13.14
CA PRO A 163 4.00 2.11 -13.26
C PRO A 163 4.89 1.51 -14.35
N ALA A 164 5.73 2.32 -14.98
CA ALA A 164 6.74 1.84 -15.93
C ALA A 164 7.92 1.13 -15.21
N ALA A 165 8.17 1.47 -13.95
CA ALA A 165 9.15 0.81 -13.08
C ALA A 165 8.86 1.18 -11.61
N VAL A 166 9.32 0.31 -10.70
CA VAL A 166 9.33 0.57 -9.24
C VAL A 166 10.75 0.32 -8.71
N LEU A 167 11.35 1.28 -8.02
CA LEU A 167 12.66 1.15 -7.40
C LEU A 167 12.54 1.27 -5.88
N CYS A 168 12.55 0.14 -5.18
CA CYS A 168 12.45 0.04 -3.72
C CYS A 168 13.85 0.11 -3.09
N ASP A 169 14.27 1.30 -2.67
CA ASP A 169 15.54 1.49 -1.96
C ASP A 169 15.37 1.16 -0.47
N THR A 170 15.99 0.08 -0.02
CA THR A 170 15.90 -0.35 1.38
C THR A 170 16.63 0.58 2.36
N ASP A 171 17.55 1.43 1.89
CA ASP A 171 18.17 2.44 2.75
C ASP A 171 17.17 3.49 3.24
N CYS A 172 16.08 3.75 2.49
CA CYS A 172 15.01 4.65 2.91
C CYS A 172 14.33 4.22 4.22
N LEU A 173 14.28 2.92 4.50
CA LEU A 173 13.63 2.40 5.69
C LEU A 173 14.32 2.83 6.99
N ARG A 174 15.62 3.15 6.93
CA ARG A 174 16.41 3.58 8.09
C ARG A 174 16.04 4.99 8.58
N SER A 175 15.43 5.79 7.74
CA SER A 175 15.00 7.15 8.09
C SER A 175 13.56 7.22 8.62
N LEU A 176 12.84 6.08 8.60
CA LEU A 176 11.44 6.05 9.02
C LEU A 176 11.31 6.16 10.54
N PRO A 177 10.40 7.00 11.04
CA PRO A 177 9.94 6.90 12.41
C PRO A 177 9.38 5.50 12.70
N ALA A 178 9.60 4.99 13.92
CA ALA A 178 9.19 3.63 14.30
C ALA A 178 7.70 3.35 14.04
N ALA A 179 6.82 4.33 14.30
CA ALA A 179 5.39 4.19 14.04
C ALA A 179 5.07 4.05 12.53
N VAL A 180 5.79 4.77 11.66
CA VAL A 180 5.61 4.67 10.19
C VAL A 180 6.16 3.34 9.66
N PHE A 181 7.24 2.84 10.24
CA PHE A 181 7.76 1.51 9.92
C PHE A 181 6.77 0.42 10.33
N ALA A 182 6.23 0.49 11.57
CA ALA A 182 5.22 -0.45 12.07
C ALA A 182 3.94 -0.42 11.21
N ASP A 183 3.52 0.74 10.73
CA ASP A 183 2.38 0.88 9.81
C ASP A 183 2.59 0.06 8.53
N GLY A 184 3.79 0.07 7.95
CA GLY A 184 4.15 -0.80 6.82
C GLY A 184 4.27 -2.27 7.20
N ALA A 185 4.74 -2.58 8.43
CA ALA A 185 4.84 -3.95 8.92
C ALA A 185 3.46 -4.64 8.99
N ALA A 186 2.39 -3.90 9.30
CA ALA A 186 1.03 -4.42 9.31
C ALA A 186 0.62 -5.02 7.96
N GLU A 187 0.90 -4.34 6.86
CA GLU A 187 0.60 -4.81 5.50
C GLU A 187 1.49 -6.00 5.10
N ALA A 188 2.74 -5.99 5.54
CA ALA A 188 3.64 -7.11 5.33
C ALA A 188 3.17 -8.37 6.09
N ILE A 189 2.77 -8.24 7.36
CA ILE A 189 2.20 -9.33 8.17
C ILE A 189 0.89 -9.83 7.57
N LYS A 190 -0.01 -8.94 7.15
CA LYS A 190 -1.23 -9.30 6.40
C LYS A 190 -0.89 -10.17 5.20
N THR A 191 0.13 -9.78 4.43
CA THR A 191 0.60 -10.55 3.28
C THR A 191 1.17 -11.91 3.73
N GLY A 192 1.84 -11.99 4.86
CA GLY A 192 2.28 -13.25 5.46
C GLY A 192 1.11 -14.19 5.78
N VAL A 193 0.05 -13.67 6.40
CA VAL A 193 -1.18 -14.44 6.68
C VAL A 193 -1.83 -14.96 5.40
N LEU A 194 -1.80 -14.16 4.32
CA LEU A 194 -2.37 -14.55 3.02
C LEU A 194 -1.51 -15.55 2.25
N SER A 195 -0.17 -15.42 2.33
CA SER A 195 0.76 -16.17 1.48
C SER A 195 1.25 -17.47 2.11
N GLY A 196 1.23 -17.57 3.45
CA GLY A 196 1.60 -18.80 4.17
C GLY A 196 2.85 -18.68 5.05
N GLU A 197 3.20 -19.80 5.66
CA GLU A 197 4.20 -19.95 6.71
C GLU A 197 5.59 -19.38 6.33
N THR A 198 6.00 -19.56 5.09
CA THR A 198 7.34 -19.15 4.61
C THR A 198 7.57 -17.64 4.74
N LEU A 199 6.54 -16.82 4.64
CA LEU A 199 6.65 -15.38 4.85
C LEU A 199 6.25 -15.01 6.29
N PHE A 200 5.20 -15.65 6.84
CA PHE A 200 4.68 -15.30 8.15
C PHE A 200 5.71 -15.50 9.27
N SER A 201 6.44 -16.62 9.25
CA SER A 201 7.49 -16.92 10.25
C SER A 201 8.60 -15.85 10.32
N LEU A 202 8.90 -15.15 9.23
CA LEU A 202 9.90 -14.09 9.24
C LEU A 202 9.52 -12.92 10.17
N PHE A 203 8.22 -12.67 10.35
CA PHE A 203 7.75 -11.65 11.28
C PHE A 203 7.77 -12.14 12.72
N GLU A 204 7.51 -13.42 12.94
CA GLU A 204 7.63 -14.07 14.25
C GLU A 204 9.08 -14.11 14.73
N ASP A 205 10.05 -14.29 13.82
CA ASP A 205 11.48 -14.35 14.11
C ASP A 205 12.14 -12.97 14.22
N GLY A 206 11.48 -11.89 13.74
CA GLY A 206 12.03 -10.53 13.73
C GLY A 206 12.89 -10.22 12.50
N THR A 207 12.86 -11.05 11.47
CA THR A 207 13.67 -10.91 10.23
C THR A 207 13.32 -9.65 9.42
N LEU A 208 12.16 -9.03 9.63
CA LEU A 208 11.76 -7.81 8.91
C LEU A 208 12.79 -6.68 9.06
N THR A 209 13.39 -6.51 10.24
CA THR A 209 14.40 -5.48 10.47
C THR A 209 15.78 -5.88 9.96
N ASP A 210 16.12 -7.16 10.01
CA ASP A 210 17.45 -7.69 9.68
C ASP A 210 17.65 -7.88 8.18
N ALA A 211 16.58 -8.30 7.46
CA ALA A 211 16.63 -8.56 6.03
C ALA A 211 15.40 -7.98 5.30
N PRO A 212 15.17 -6.65 5.34
CA PRO A 212 13.98 -6.04 4.77
C PRO A 212 13.83 -6.28 3.26
N ALA A 213 14.92 -6.37 2.50
CA ALA A 213 14.88 -6.65 1.08
C ALA A 213 14.23 -8.00 0.76
N GLU A 214 14.49 -9.04 1.56
CA GLU A 214 13.89 -10.36 1.37
C GLU A 214 12.39 -10.34 1.69
N VAL A 215 12.00 -9.66 2.78
CA VAL A 215 10.59 -9.52 3.15
C VAL A 215 9.82 -8.75 2.09
N ILE A 216 10.36 -7.62 1.63
CA ILE A 216 9.76 -6.83 0.54
C ILE A 216 9.59 -7.69 -0.72
N ALA A 217 10.64 -8.40 -1.11
CA ALA A 217 10.59 -9.24 -2.30
C ALA A 217 9.52 -10.33 -2.22
N ARG A 218 9.34 -10.98 -1.08
CA ARG A 218 8.30 -11.98 -0.87
C ARG A 218 6.89 -11.37 -0.91
N CYS A 219 6.69 -10.22 -0.24
CA CYS A 219 5.42 -9.49 -0.31
C CYS A 219 5.07 -9.11 -1.75
N ILE A 220 6.03 -8.56 -2.50
CA ILE A 220 5.83 -8.16 -3.89
C ILE A 220 5.54 -9.36 -4.79
N ARG A 221 6.27 -10.48 -4.67
CA ARG A 221 5.99 -11.69 -5.47
C ARG A 221 4.57 -12.20 -5.25
N TYR A 222 4.13 -12.25 -3.98
CA TYR A 222 2.76 -12.66 -3.67
C TYR A 222 1.74 -11.70 -4.30
N LYS A 223 1.91 -10.40 -4.08
CA LYS A 223 0.99 -9.39 -4.60
C LYS A 223 0.98 -9.35 -6.13
N ALA A 224 2.15 -9.42 -6.78
CA ALA A 224 2.27 -9.47 -8.23
C ALA A 224 1.46 -10.62 -8.82
N GLY A 225 1.63 -11.84 -8.29
CA GLY A 225 0.86 -13.00 -8.75
C GLY A 225 -0.65 -12.84 -8.58
N VAL A 226 -1.12 -12.19 -7.50
CA VAL A 226 -2.55 -11.89 -7.32
C VAL A 226 -3.02 -10.83 -8.33
N VAL A 227 -2.24 -9.77 -8.56
CA VAL A 227 -2.55 -8.70 -9.51
C VAL A 227 -2.61 -9.22 -10.95
N GLU A 228 -1.68 -10.09 -11.33
CA GLU A 228 -1.63 -10.70 -12.66
C GLU A 228 -2.89 -11.52 -12.97
N ARG A 229 -3.46 -12.20 -11.97
CA ARG A 229 -4.69 -12.99 -12.14
C ARG A 229 -5.96 -12.17 -12.03
N ASP A 230 -5.91 -11.01 -11.36
CA ASP A 230 -7.10 -10.15 -11.15
C ASP A 230 -6.70 -8.67 -11.04
N GLU A 231 -6.28 -8.07 -12.16
CA GLU A 231 -5.79 -6.69 -12.20
C GLU A 231 -6.83 -5.67 -11.67
N LYS A 232 -8.12 -5.88 -11.96
CA LYS A 232 -9.21 -4.94 -11.67
C LYS A 232 -9.94 -5.21 -10.35
N GLU A 233 -9.45 -6.16 -9.52
CA GLU A 233 -10.05 -6.50 -8.22
C GLU A 233 -11.53 -6.95 -8.31
N GLN A 234 -11.84 -7.78 -9.26
CA GLN A 234 -13.19 -8.32 -9.43
C GLN A 234 -13.39 -9.66 -8.69
N GLY A 235 -12.32 -10.35 -8.34
CA GLY A 235 -12.31 -11.68 -7.74
C GLY A 235 -11.28 -11.85 -6.64
N GLU A 236 -10.24 -12.66 -6.92
CA GLU A 236 -9.20 -13.08 -5.95
C GLU A 236 -8.48 -11.92 -5.27
N ARG A 237 -8.21 -10.84 -5.99
CA ARG A 237 -7.50 -9.67 -5.45
C ARG A 237 -8.20 -9.04 -4.24
N ARG A 238 -9.50 -9.28 -4.07
CA ARG A 238 -10.25 -8.85 -2.87
C ARG A 238 -9.71 -9.48 -1.59
N LYS A 239 -9.00 -10.63 -1.66
CA LYS A 239 -8.34 -11.23 -0.48
C LYS A 239 -7.30 -10.30 0.14
N LEU A 240 -6.66 -9.41 -0.65
CA LEU A 240 -5.73 -8.41 -0.15
C LEU A 240 -6.39 -7.42 0.84
N ASN A 241 -7.72 -7.38 0.91
CA ASN A 241 -8.47 -6.62 1.91
C ASN A 241 -8.66 -7.38 3.26
N LEU A 242 -7.86 -8.42 3.55
CA LEU A 242 -7.86 -9.06 4.87
C LEU A 242 -7.61 -8.01 5.97
N GLY A 243 -8.45 -7.98 7.00
CA GLY A 243 -8.42 -6.97 8.07
C GLY A 243 -9.04 -5.62 7.70
N HIS A 244 -9.15 -5.26 6.43
CA HIS A 244 -9.54 -3.91 5.98
C HIS A 244 -11.01 -3.55 6.26
N THR A 245 -11.92 -4.52 6.32
CA THR A 245 -13.34 -4.21 6.62
C THR A 245 -13.48 -3.55 8.00
N VAL A 246 -12.80 -4.10 9.00
CA VAL A 246 -12.76 -3.54 10.35
C VAL A 246 -11.74 -2.41 10.44
N GLY A 247 -10.59 -2.52 9.78
CA GLY A 247 -9.55 -1.49 9.74
C GLY A 247 -10.08 -0.14 9.23
N HIS A 248 -10.72 -0.11 8.06
CA HIS A 248 -11.34 1.13 7.54
C HIS A 248 -12.44 1.69 8.46
N ALA A 249 -13.18 0.81 9.15
CA ALA A 249 -14.13 1.26 10.14
C ALA A 249 -13.44 1.94 11.33
N ILE A 250 -12.31 1.41 11.80
CA ILE A 250 -11.47 2.02 12.85
C ILE A 250 -10.92 3.37 12.38
N GLU A 251 -10.35 3.46 11.18
CA GLU A 251 -9.88 4.74 10.62
C GLU A 251 -10.99 5.77 10.61
N LYS A 252 -12.18 5.40 10.15
CA LYS A 252 -13.34 6.30 10.08
C LYS A 252 -13.85 6.73 11.46
N CYS A 253 -13.94 5.80 12.42
CA CYS A 253 -14.36 6.10 13.79
C CYS A 253 -13.36 7.01 14.52
N SER A 254 -12.06 6.89 14.21
CA SER A 254 -11.01 7.76 14.76
C SER A 254 -10.93 9.13 14.08
N GLY A 255 -11.75 9.41 13.07
CA GLY A 255 -11.58 10.60 12.22
C GLY A 255 -10.26 10.60 11.48
N TYR A 256 -9.75 9.40 11.13
CA TYR A 256 -8.45 9.18 10.46
C TYR A 256 -7.22 9.56 11.30
N ALA A 257 -7.37 9.63 12.62
CA ALA A 257 -6.24 9.86 13.54
C ALA A 257 -5.38 8.60 13.75
N ILE A 258 -5.97 7.40 13.62
CA ILE A 258 -5.24 6.13 13.68
C ILE A 258 -4.66 5.84 12.30
N PRO A 259 -3.32 5.59 12.18
CA PRO A 259 -2.68 5.26 10.91
C PRO A 259 -3.26 3.99 10.27
N HIS A 260 -3.20 3.92 8.94
CA HIS A 260 -3.83 2.87 8.14
C HIS A 260 -3.40 1.46 8.56
N GLY A 261 -2.09 1.19 8.61
CA GLY A 261 -1.58 -0.13 8.97
C GLY A 261 -1.91 -0.52 10.41
N HIS A 262 -1.91 0.44 11.35
CA HIS A 262 -2.35 0.18 12.72
C HIS A 262 -3.83 -0.23 12.76
N ALA A 263 -4.67 0.45 12.01
CA ALA A 263 -6.09 0.12 11.91
C ALA A 263 -6.30 -1.26 11.23
N VAL A 264 -5.53 -1.56 10.18
CA VAL A 264 -5.57 -2.87 9.50
C VAL A 264 -5.08 -3.99 10.42
N ALA A 265 -4.02 -3.78 11.22
CA ALA A 265 -3.53 -4.74 12.21
C ALA A 265 -4.61 -5.08 13.25
N ALA A 266 -5.24 -4.06 13.84
CA ALA A 266 -6.35 -4.25 14.78
C ALA A 266 -7.52 -4.99 14.11
N GLY A 267 -7.86 -4.61 12.87
CA GLY A 267 -8.89 -5.26 12.07
C GLY A 267 -8.58 -6.72 11.76
N LEU A 268 -7.32 -7.03 11.42
CA LEU A 268 -6.86 -8.40 11.19
C LEU A 268 -7.01 -9.26 12.43
N ALA A 269 -6.58 -8.76 13.59
CA ALA A 269 -6.71 -9.48 14.86
C ALA A 269 -8.17 -9.70 15.28
N VAL A 270 -9.04 -8.71 15.07
CA VAL A 270 -10.50 -8.84 15.31
C VAL A 270 -11.08 -9.91 14.39
N MET A 271 -10.77 -9.89 13.11
CA MET A 271 -11.27 -10.88 12.14
C MET A 271 -10.75 -12.28 12.42
N ALA A 272 -9.48 -12.42 12.84
CA ALA A 272 -8.90 -13.72 13.19
C ALA A 272 -9.61 -14.33 14.40
N ARG A 273 -9.87 -13.54 15.48
CA ARG A 273 -10.64 -14.01 16.64
C ARG A 273 -12.08 -14.34 16.29
N ALA A 274 -12.73 -13.52 15.46
CA ALA A 274 -14.08 -13.81 14.98
C ALA A 274 -14.12 -15.15 14.23
N SER A 275 -13.16 -15.36 13.32
CA SER A 275 -13.09 -16.59 12.54
C SER A 275 -12.92 -17.83 13.40
N GLU A 276 -12.08 -17.78 14.41
CA GLU A 276 -11.87 -18.90 15.34
C GLU A 276 -13.11 -19.16 16.21
N ARG A 277 -13.71 -18.12 16.80
CA ARG A 277 -14.91 -18.25 17.64
C ARG A 277 -16.13 -18.76 16.89
N LEU A 278 -16.25 -18.43 15.62
CA LEU A 278 -17.33 -18.88 14.74
C LEU A 278 -17.05 -20.25 14.09
N GLY A 279 -15.91 -20.88 14.42
CA GLY A 279 -15.53 -22.18 13.89
C GLY A 279 -15.14 -22.16 12.41
N TRP A 280 -14.72 -21.00 11.89
CA TRP A 280 -14.24 -20.86 10.50
C TRP A 280 -12.73 -21.05 10.38
N ALA A 281 -12.00 -20.86 11.47
CA ALA A 281 -10.54 -20.98 11.51
C ALA A 281 -10.10 -22.13 12.43
N GLU A 282 -8.88 -22.60 12.18
CA GLU A 282 -8.22 -23.58 13.06
C GLU A 282 -7.96 -22.96 14.45
N PRO A 283 -8.02 -23.76 15.53
CA PRO A 283 -7.70 -23.31 16.88
C PRO A 283 -6.25 -22.78 16.97
N GLY A 284 -6.08 -21.61 17.61
CA GLY A 284 -4.77 -21.00 17.85
C GLY A 284 -4.29 -20.02 16.78
N VAL A 285 -4.94 -19.97 15.61
CA VAL A 285 -4.58 -18.99 14.53
C VAL A 285 -4.68 -17.57 15.01
N SER A 286 -5.75 -17.23 15.74
CA SER A 286 -5.95 -15.85 16.23
C SER A 286 -4.89 -15.42 17.25
N ALA A 287 -4.51 -16.33 18.15
CA ALA A 287 -3.48 -16.07 19.15
C ALA A 287 -2.11 -15.87 18.49
N ARG A 288 -1.80 -16.67 17.48
CA ARG A 288 -0.54 -16.57 16.73
C ARG A 288 -0.44 -15.26 15.94
N ILE A 289 -1.51 -14.87 15.25
CA ILE A 289 -1.57 -13.58 14.53
C ILE A 289 -1.43 -12.42 15.51
N ALA A 290 -2.13 -12.43 16.65
CA ALA A 290 -2.04 -11.40 17.67
C ALA A 290 -0.61 -11.26 18.23
N ALA A 291 0.01 -12.36 18.62
CA ALA A 291 1.39 -12.35 19.14
C ALA A 291 2.39 -11.79 18.11
N CYS A 292 2.22 -12.13 16.83
CA CYS A 292 3.05 -11.59 15.75
C CYS A 292 2.87 -10.07 15.60
N LEU A 293 1.63 -9.57 15.64
CA LEU A 293 1.34 -8.13 15.56
C LEU A 293 1.94 -7.37 16.76
N GLU A 294 1.73 -7.85 17.99
CA GLU A 294 2.27 -7.26 19.22
C GLU A 294 3.80 -7.19 19.21
N LYS A 295 4.46 -8.27 18.79
CA LYS A 295 5.92 -8.31 18.63
C LYS A 295 6.44 -7.23 17.69
N ASN A 296 5.66 -6.85 16.68
CA ASN A 296 6.00 -5.81 15.70
C ASN A 296 5.44 -4.42 16.06
N GLY A 297 5.02 -4.22 17.34
CA GLY A 297 4.56 -2.92 17.85
C GLY A 297 3.18 -2.48 17.33
N LEU A 298 2.34 -3.43 16.92
CA LEU A 298 1.04 -3.19 16.31
C LEU A 298 -0.11 -3.53 17.28
N PRO A 299 -1.23 -2.79 17.22
CA PRO A 299 -2.40 -3.08 18.05
C PRO A 299 -3.11 -4.35 17.59
N THR A 300 -3.68 -5.08 18.56
CA THR A 300 -4.49 -6.28 18.32
C THR A 300 -5.97 -6.09 18.61
N GLY A 301 -6.42 -4.86 18.86
CA GLY A 301 -7.80 -4.53 19.18
C GLY A 301 -8.08 -3.04 19.04
N THR A 302 -9.28 -2.66 19.42
CA THR A 302 -9.76 -1.27 19.38
C THR A 302 -10.79 -1.02 20.47
N ASP A 303 -10.88 0.22 20.95
CA ASP A 303 -11.86 0.62 21.97
C ASP A 303 -13.24 0.96 21.38
N TYR A 304 -13.34 1.10 20.05
CA TYR A 304 -14.61 1.40 19.39
C TYR A 304 -15.57 0.21 19.50
N PRO A 305 -16.83 0.42 19.94
CA PRO A 305 -17.82 -0.65 20.09
C PRO A 305 -18.19 -1.28 18.75
N ALA A 306 -18.63 -2.54 18.79
CA ALA A 306 -18.95 -3.31 17.58
C ALA A 306 -20.02 -2.63 16.71
N GLU A 307 -21.00 -1.97 17.31
CA GLU A 307 -22.06 -1.24 16.60
C GLU A 307 -21.49 -0.06 15.78
N ALA A 308 -20.55 0.70 16.36
CA ALA A 308 -19.92 1.82 15.67
C ALA A 308 -19.08 1.32 14.47
N LEU A 309 -18.30 0.25 14.67
CA LEU A 309 -17.50 -0.36 13.63
C LEU A 309 -18.38 -0.94 12.52
N ALA A 310 -19.43 -1.68 12.83
CA ALA A 310 -20.35 -2.24 11.84
C ALA A 310 -21.03 -1.13 11.03
N LYS A 311 -21.51 -0.07 11.68
CA LYS A 311 -22.11 1.10 11.01
C LYS A 311 -21.11 1.80 10.08
N ALA A 312 -19.88 1.99 10.53
CA ALA A 312 -18.81 2.62 9.74
C ALA A 312 -18.43 1.76 8.52
N ALA A 313 -18.28 0.44 8.70
CA ALA A 313 -17.95 -0.51 7.64
C ALA A 313 -19.05 -0.60 6.57
N LEU A 314 -20.33 -0.56 6.96
CA LEU A 314 -21.46 -0.59 6.02
C LEU A 314 -21.63 0.71 5.23
N ALA A 315 -21.05 1.80 5.66
CA ALA A 315 -20.98 3.04 4.90
C ALA A 315 -19.83 3.04 3.86
N ASP A 316 -18.94 2.04 3.89
CA ASP A 316 -17.90 1.84 2.88
C ASP A 316 -18.49 1.15 1.62
N LYS A 317 -17.85 1.35 0.47
CA LYS A 317 -18.31 0.95 -0.88
C LYS A 317 -18.44 -0.57 -1.12
N LYS A 318 -18.02 -1.41 -0.19
CA LYS A 318 -18.00 -2.87 -0.36
C LYS A 318 -19.40 -3.53 -0.35
N ARG A 319 -20.49 -2.72 -0.28
CA ARG A 319 -21.87 -3.22 -0.36
C ARG A 319 -22.27 -3.55 -1.80
N SER A 320 -22.86 -4.74 -1.97
CA SER A 320 -23.62 -5.10 -3.16
C SER A 320 -25.05 -5.42 -2.72
N GLY A 321 -25.92 -4.41 -2.69
CA GLY A 321 -27.28 -4.55 -2.15
C GLY A 321 -27.23 -4.84 -0.62
N ASP A 322 -27.87 -5.94 -0.20
CA ASP A 322 -27.99 -6.38 1.19
C ASP A 322 -26.86 -7.32 1.65
N SER A 323 -25.75 -7.39 0.90
CA SER A 323 -24.60 -8.25 1.23
C SER A 323 -23.29 -7.51 1.18
N ILE A 324 -22.32 -8.02 1.94
CA ILE A 324 -20.92 -7.58 1.97
C ILE A 324 -20.01 -8.80 1.86
N THR A 325 -18.87 -8.63 1.20
CA THR A 325 -17.83 -9.66 1.17
C THR A 325 -16.74 -9.32 2.19
N ILE A 326 -16.45 -10.24 3.08
CA ILE A 326 -15.37 -10.18 4.07
C ILE A 326 -14.29 -11.19 3.71
N VAL A 327 -13.08 -10.97 4.23
CA VAL A 327 -11.98 -11.94 4.14
C VAL A 327 -11.83 -12.64 5.47
N VAL A 328 -11.91 -13.97 5.45
CA VAL A 328 -11.85 -14.85 6.63
C VAL A 328 -10.52 -15.57 6.63
N PRO A 329 -9.62 -15.34 7.60
CA PRO A 329 -8.43 -16.18 7.77
C PRO A 329 -8.82 -17.49 8.43
N LYS A 330 -8.56 -18.63 7.75
CA LYS A 330 -8.84 -19.99 8.24
C LYS A 330 -7.61 -20.62 8.87
N ALA A 331 -6.46 -20.39 8.25
CA ALA A 331 -5.12 -20.75 8.70
C ALA A 331 -4.11 -19.78 8.10
N ILE A 332 -2.86 -19.79 8.54
CA ILE A 332 -1.79 -19.07 7.88
C ILE A 332 -1.59 -19.66 6.47
N GLY A 333 -1.83 -18.84 5.44
CA GLY A 333 -1.80 -19.25 4.03
C GLY A 333 -3.16 -19.68 3.46
N ASP A 334 -4.18 -19.83 4.29
CA ASP A 334 -5.55 -20.15 3.83
C ASP A 334 -6.54 -19.06 4.27
N CYS A 335 -6.92 -18.22 3.32
CA CYS A 335 -7.91 -17.18 3.52
C CYS A 335 -9.03 -17.26 2.46
N GLU A 336 -10.26 -17.07 2.90
CA GLU A 336 -11.47 -17.23 2.08
C GLU A 336 -12.21 -15.89 1.93
N LEU A 337 -12.77 -15.65 0.73
CA LEU A 337 -13.76 -14.61 0.51
C LEU A 337 -15.15 -15.12 0.89
N LYS A 338 -15.73 -14.56 1.94
CA LYS A 338 -17.07 -14.96 2.42
C LYS A 338 -18.08 -13.84 2.18
N ARG A 339 -19.09 -14.12 1.39
CA ARG A 339 -20.22 -13.20 1.21
C ARG A 339 -21.24 -13.44 2.31
N ILE A 340 -21.60 -12.39 3.05
CA ILE A 340 -22.53 -12.42 4.18
C ILE A 340 -23.63 -11.37 3.99
N PRO A 341 -24.84 -11.57 4.56
CA PRO A 341 -25.81 -10.50 4.75
C PRO A 341 -25.22 -9.36 5.57
N VAL A 342 -25.57 -8.12 5.28
CA VAL A 342 -25.09 -6.95 6.05
C VAL A 342 -25.48 -7.03 7.54
N THR A 343 -26.57 -7.72 7.86
CA THR A 343 -27.05 -7.95 9.23
C THR A 343 -26.14 -8.84 10.07
N GLU A 344 -25.31 -9.68 9.42
CA GLU A 344 -24.36 -10.56 10.12
C GLU A 344 -23.05 -9.86 10.48
N LEU A 345 -22.75 -8.68 9.93
CA LEU A 345 -21.48 -8.01 10.17
C LEU A 345 -21.28 -7.62 11.62
N LEU A 346 -22.34 -7.08 12.28
CA LEU A 346 -22.28 -6.71 13.68
C LEU A 346 -21.97 -7.92 14.61
N PRO A 347 -22.70 -9.03 14.57
CA PRO A 347 -22.36 -10.20 15.40
C PRO A 347 -20.95 -10.77 15.11
N ILE A 348 -20.47 -10.70 13.88
CA ILE A 348 -19.11 -11.13 13.55
C ILE A 348 -18.07 -10.23 14.23
N ILE A 349 -18.23 -8.90 14.14
CA ILE A 349 -17.31 -7.95 14.79
C ILE A 349 -17.37 -8.11 16.31
N ALA A 350 -18.56 -8.24 16.89
CA ALA A 350 -18.75 -8.47 18.33
C ALA A 350 -18.04 -9.75 18.79
N ALA A 351 -18.20 -10.85 18.06
CA ALA A 351 -17.46 -12.09 18.31
C ALA A 351 -15.94 -11.86 18.30
N GLY A 352 -15.40 -11.09 17.34
CA GLY A 352 -13.98 -10.81 17.25
C GLY A 352 -13.44 -9.90 18.36
N ARG A 353 -14.29 -9.06 18.96
CA ARG A 353 -13.95 -8.20 20.10
C ARG A 353 -14.09 -8.93 21.44
N GLY A 354 -14.87 -9.97 21.53
CA GLY A 354 -15.17 -10.68 22.78
C GLY A 354 -16.40 -10.16 23.51
N GLU A 355 -17.30 -9.55 22.77
CA GLU A 355 -18.59 -9.03 23.24
C GLU A 355 -19.72 -10.04 23.00
#